data_9d77e2f524732dab469be4d92de08ce7
#
_entry.id   9d77e2f524732dab469be4d92de08ce7
#
_cell.length_a   1.000
_cell.length_b   1.000
_cell.length_c   1.000
_cell.angle_alpha   90.00
_cell.angle_beta   90.00
_cell.angle_gamma   90.00
#
_symmetry.space_group_name_H-M   'P 1'
#
loop_
_entity.id
_entity.type
_entity.pdbx_description
1 polymer ?
#
loop_
_entity_poly.entity_id
_entity_poly.type
_entity_poly.pdbx_seq_one_letter_code
_entity_poly.pdbx_strand_id
1 'polypeptide(L)'
;MADWQLGDIEVTSVLEQMAEFMTLEEFFDGFTPEMFDAHKDWLLPNAVSPSSGKMILPIQSYLVRTKHHTILIDTCVGCHKKFKWVPDWNDRRDDTYLRNLKAAGVDPTEIDYVFCTHLHVDHCGWNTKLEDGRWVPTFPNAKYIFSQ
;
A
#
# COMPACT_ATOMS: atom_id res chain seq x y z
N MET A 1 -1.52 12.43 -3.17
CA MET A 1 -0.28 11.78 -3.61
C MET A 1 0.87 12.66 -3.16
N ALA A 2 1.93 12.08 -2.62
CA ALA A 2 3.18 12.79 -2.36
C ALA A 2 4.16 12.42 -3.46
N ASP A 3 4.87 13.39 -3.97
CA ASP A 3 5.81 13.23 -5.07
C ASP A 3 7.19 13.72 -4.63
N TRP A 4 8.21 12.95 -4.95
CA TRP A 4 9.60 13.28 -4.65
C TRP A 4 10.44 13.20 -5.93
N GLN A 5 11.38 14.13 -6.06
CA GLN A 5 12.38 14.12 -7.13
C GLN A 5 13.76 13.83 -6.52
N LEU A 6 14.40 12.77 -6.97
CA LEU A 6 15.73 12.33 -6.54
C LEU A 6 16.66 12.29 -7.76
N GLY A 7 17.22 13.43 -8.12
CA GLY A 7 17.95 13.58 -9.39
C GLY A 7 17.01 13.37 -10.58
N ASP A 8 17.32 12.38 -11.43
CA ASP A 8 16.50 12.02 -12.60
C ASP A 8 15.41 10.97 -12.28
N ILE A 9 15.22 10.63 -10.98
CA ILE A 9 14.23 9.67 -10.54
C ILE A 9 13.05 10.39 -9.91
N GLU A 10 11.84 10.10 -10.39
CA GLU A 10 10.59 10.54 -9.79
C GLU A 10 9.98 9.41 -8.97
N VAL A 11 9.52 9.71 -7.76
CA VAL A 11 8.80 8.77 -6.90
C VAL A 11 7.45 9.36 -6.52
N THR A 12 6.37 8.66 -6.87
CA THR A 12 4.99 9.08 -6.58
C THR A 12 4.32 8.05 -5.68
N SER A 13 3.70 8.49 -4.57
CA SER A 13 2.89 7.59 -3.75
C SER A 13 1.51 7.34 -4.39
N VAL A 14 1.11 6.08 -4.48
CA VAL A 14 -0.19 5.66 -4.99
C VAL A 14 -0.97 5.00 -3.86
N LEU A 15 -1.85 5.78 -3.24
CA LEU A 15 -2.64 5.35 -2.09
C LEU A 15 -3.77 4.42 -2.52
N GLU A 16 -3.95 3.31 -1.81
CA GLU A 16 -5.16 2.49 -1.87
C GLU A 16 -6.18 2.92 -0.82
N GLN A 17 -5.73 3.04 0.44
CA GLN A 17 -6.59 3.45 1.55
C GLN A 17 -5.75 3.95 2.74
N MET A 18 -6.41 4.74 3.61
CA MET A 18 -5.95 4.97 4.97
C MET A 18 -6.65 3.95 5.86
N ALA A 19 -5.89 3.14 6.58
CA ALA A 19 -6.44 2.11 7.46
C ALA A 19 -6.19 2.45 8.93
N GLU A 20 -7.24 2.43 9.75
CA GLU A 20 -7.08 2.33 11.20
C GLU A 20 -6.84 0.86 11.55
N PHE A 21 -5.63 0.53 12.03
CA PHE A 21 -5.23 -0.87 12.16
C PHE A 21 -5.36 -1.38 13.60
N MET A 22 -4.30 -1.31 14.38
CA MET A 22 -4.24 -1.76 15.78
C MET A 22 -3.91 -0.58 16.68
N THR A 23 -4.14 -0.70 17.98
CA THR A 23 -3.57 0.26 18.94
C THR A 23 -2.05 0.08 19.02
N LEU A 24 -1.37 1.07 19.60
CA LEU A 24 0.10 0.99 19.74
C LEU A 24 0.52 -0.15 20.68
N GLU A 25 -0.29 -0.42 21.71
CA GLU A 25 -0.07 -1.52 22.67
C GLU A 25 -0.25 -2.90 22.02
N GLU A 26 -1.18 -3.03 21.07
CA GLU A 26 -1.41 -4.28 20.33
C GLU A 26 -0.31 -4.54 19.30
N PHE A 27 0.32 -3.49 18.79
CA PHE A 27 1.27 -3.60 17.69
C PHE A 27 2.74 -3.66 18.16
N PHE A 28 3.09 -2.91 19.21
CA PHE A 28 4.46 -2.83 19.71
C PHE A 28 4.61 -3.50 21.08
N ASP A 29 5.35 -4.59 21.13
CA ASP A 29 5.68 -5.24 22.40
C ASP A 29 6.40 -4.26 23.34
N GLY A 30 5.91 -4.15 24.58
CA GLY A 30 6.48 -3.28 25.61
C GLY A 30 6.15 -1.79 25.48
N PHE A 31 5.21 -1.43 24.61
CA PHE A 31 4.68 -0.06 24.55
C PHE A 31 3.96 0.31 25.85
N THR A 32 4.14 1.56 26.31
CA THR A 32 3.49 2.07 27.52
C THR A 32 2.79 3.39 27.27
N PRO A 33 1.78 3.75 28.10
CA PRO A 33 1.12 5.05 28.01
C PRO A 33 2.07 6.25 28.14
N GLU A 34 3.13 6.12 28.93
CA GLU A 34 4.15 7.17 29.10
C GLU A 34 4.93 7.40 27.80
N MET A 35 5.17 6.36 27.01
CA MET A 35 5.78 6.49 25.67
C MET A 35 4.85 7.26 24.73
N PHE A 36 3.54 6.97 24.77
CA PHE A 36 2.57 7.75 24.01
C PHE A 36 2.58 9.23 24.41
N ASP A 37 2.49 9.52 25.72
CA ASP A 37 2.47 10.88 26.23
C ASP A 37 3.71 11.69 25.85
N ALA A 38 4.87 11.04 25.80
CA ALA A 38 6.12 11.67 25.37
C ALA A 38 6.17 12.03 23.88
N HIS A 39 5.30 11.40 23.05
CA HIS A 39 5.35 11.51 21.59
C HIS A 39 4.03 11.95 20.94
N LYS A 40 2.97 12.20 21.72
CA LYS A 40 1.63 12.50 21.23
C LYS A 40 1.56 13.71 20.30
N ASP A 41 2.42 14.69 20.47
CA ASP A 41 2.38 15.93 19.69
C ASP A 41 2.64 15.71 18.19
N TRP A 42 3.42 14.68 17.84
CA TRP A 42 3.65 14.31 16.44
C TRP A 42 2.85 13.08 15.99
N LEU A 43 2.44 12.23 16.92
CA LEU A 43 1.58 11.07 16.61
C LEU A 43 0.15 11.51 16.24
N LEU A 44 -0.39 12.48 16.99
CA LEU A 44 -1.75 12.97 16.76
C LEU A 44 -1.78 14.16 15.80
N PRO A 45 -2.80 14.27 14.95
CA PRO A 45 -3.84 13.26 14.66
C PRO A 45 -3.50 12.33 13.50
N ASN A 46 -2.25 12.40 12.97
CA ASN A 46 -1.94 11.86 11.65
C ASN A 46 -1.45 10.39 11.67
N ALA A 47 -0.79 9.98 12.75
CA ALA A 47 -0.28 8.61 12.89
C ALA A 47 -1.12 7.76 13.85
N VAL A 48 -1.86 8.41 14.76
CA VAL A 48 -2.81 7.77 15.68
C VAL A 48 -4.13 8.52 15.61
N SER A 49 -5.21 7.79 15.48
CA SER A 49 -6.57 8.33 15.45
C SER A 49 -6.97 8.83 16.85
N PRO A 50 -7.35 10.12 17.01
CA PRO A 50 -7.80 10.64 18.30
C PRO A 50 -9.10 9.99 18.79
N SER A 51 -9.90 9.43 17.89
CA SER A 51 -11.20 8.86 18.21
C SER A 51 -11.13 7.40 18.62
N SER A 52 -10.23 6.62 18.02
CA SER A 52 -10.13 5.17 18.24
C SER A 52 -8.87 4.75 19.00
N GLY A 53 -7.85 5.62 19.09
CA GLY A 53 -6.52 5.27 19.60
C GLY A 53 -5.70 4.33 18.70
N LYS A 54 -6.21 4.00 17.51
CA LYS A 54 -5.55 3.11 16.57
C LYS A 54 -4.55 3.84 15.69
N MET A 55 -3.51 3.13 15.27
CA MET A 55 -2.58 3.62 14.26
C MET A 55 -3.28 3.85 12.92
N ILE A 56 -2.94 4.95 12.27
CA ILE A 56 -3.39 5.28 10.93
C ILE A 56 -2.26 4.92 9.95
N LEU A 57 -2.49 3.88 9.15
CA LEU A 57 -1.51 3.37 8.19
C LEU A 57 -1.97 3.68 6.77
N PRO A 58 -1.14 4.38 5.98
CA PRO A 58 -1.37 4.48 4.54
C PRO A 58 -1.01 3.16 3.88
N ILE A 59 -2.00 2.47 3.32
CA ILE A 59 -1.77 1.33 2.44
C ILE A 59 -1.55 1.89 1.04
N GLN A 60 -0.31 1.86 0.59
CA GLN A 60 0.10 2.55 -0.65
C GLN A 60 1.26 1.83 -1.34
N SER A 61 1.36 2.03 -2.64
CA SER A 61 2.52 1.68 -3.45
C SER A 61 3.39 2.90 -3.72
N TYR A 62 4.62 2.69 -4.12
CA TYR A 62 5.45 3.75 -4.67
C TYR A 62 5.74 3.48 -6.14
N LEU A 63 5.30 4.40 -7.01
CA LEU A 63 5.60 4.42 -8.42
C LEU A 63 6.93 5.14 -8.63
N VAL A 64 7.93 4.43 -9.11
CA VAL A 64 9.27 4.95 -9.35
C VAL A 64 9.49 5.02 -10.86
N ARG A 65 9.70 6.23 -11.35
CA ARG A 65 10.06 6.48 -12.76
C ARG A 65 11.52 6.82 -12.86
N THR A 66 12.22 6.08 -13.68
CA THR A 66 13.59 6.34 -14.08
C THR A 66 13.62 6.73 -15.56
N LYS A 67 14.80 7.07 -16.09
CA LYS A 67 14.96 7.33 -17.52
C LYS A 67 14.55 6.15 -18.42
N HIS A 68 14.57 4.93 -17.89
CA HIS A 68 14.41 3.71 -18.69
C HIS A 68 13.27 2.80 -18.23
N HIS A 69 12.81 2.92 -16.99
CA HIS A 69 11.87 1.98 -16.41
C HIS A 69 10.84 2.65 -15.52
N THR A 70 9.64 2.10 -15.55
CA THR A 70 8.53 2.37 -14.63
C THR A 70 8.43 1.19 -13.66
N ILE A 71 8.70 1.43 -12.38
CA ILE A 71 8.79 0.41 -11.35
C ILE A 71 7.71 0.67 -10.30
N LEU A 72 7.00 -0.36 -9.91
CA LEU A 72 6.04 -0.30 -8.83
C LEU A 72 6.60 -1.04 -7.62
N ILE A 73 6.71 -0.36 -6.47
CA ILE A 73 7.14 -0.95 -5.21
C ILE A 73 5.89 -1.25 -4.40
N ASP A 74 5.67 -2.51 -4.10
CA ASP A 74 4.50 -3.09 -3.47
C ASP A 74 3.19 -2.84 -4.25
N THR A 75 2.15 -3.59 -3.92
CA THR A 75 0.88 -3.55 -4.65
C THR A 75 -0.33 -3.65 -3.72
N CYS A 76 -0.25 -3.10 -2.54
CA CYS A 76 -1.36 -2.96 -1.59
C CYS A 76 -2.16 -4.25 -1.30
N VAL A 77 -3.40 -4.12 -0.83
CA VAL A 77 -4.27 -5.25 -0.42
C VAL A 77 -4.98 -5.91 -1.60
N GLY A 78 -5.40 -5.11 -2.58
CA GLY A 78 -6.16 -5.62 -3.72
C GLY A 78 -7.64 -5.86 -3.44
N CYS A 79 -8.33 -6.39 -4.46
CA CYS A 79 -9.76 -6.67 -4.42
C CYS A 79 -10.07 -8.16 -4.55
N HIS A 80 -11.29 -8.55 -4.15
CA HIS A 80 -11.82 -9.92 -4.21
C HIS A 80 -11.03 -10.97 -3.42
N LYS A 81 -10.09 -10.56 -2.57
CA LYS A 81 -9.29 -11.45 -1.73
C LYS A 81 -10.02 -11.79 -0.44
N LYS A 82 -9.81 -12.99 0.09
CA LYS A 82 -10.49 -13.47 1.30
C LYS A 82 -9.53 -13.46 2.50
N PHE A 83 -9.71 -12.49 3.39
CA PHE A 83 -8.94 -12.33 4.62
C PHE A 83 -9.84 -12.42 5.83
N LYS A 84 -9.87 -13.58 6.51
CA LYS A 84 -10.75 -13.80 7.67
C LYS A 84 -10.32 -13.00 8.91
N TRP A 85 -9.06 -12.62 9.00
CA TRP A 85 -8.42 -12.00 10.16
C TRP A 85 -8.29 -10.47 10.07
N VAL A 86 -8.58 -9.88 8.91
CA VAL A 86 -8.68 -8.42 8.72
C VAL A 86 -10.00 -8.11 8.01
N PRO A 87 -11.09 -7.86 8.77
CA PRO A 87 -12.43 -7.69 8.19
C PRO A 87 -12.50 -6.59 7.13
N ASP A 88 -11.83 -5.45 7.36
CA ASP A 88 -11.86 -4.30 6.46
C ASP A 88 -11.12 -4.54 5.14
N TRP A 89 -10.28 -5.57 5.08
CA TRP A 89 -9.57 -5.98 3.86
C TRP A 89 -10.27 -7.14 3.16
N ASN A 90 -11.23 -7.78 3.83
CA ASN A 90 -11.87 -8.98 3.31
C ASN A 90 -12.84 -8.66 2.18
N ASP A 91 -12.63 -9.32 1.02
CA ASP A 91 -13.50 -9.26 -0.14
C ASP A 91 -13.82 -7.83 -0.63
N ARG A 92 -12.85 -6.94 -0.60
CA ARG A 92 -12.97 -5.57 -1.11
C ARG A 92 -13.42 -5.59 -2.57
N ARG A 93 -14.17 -4.55 -2.96
CA ARG A 93 -14.80 -4.45 -4.28
C ARG A 93 -14.57 -3.09 -4.96
N ASP A 94 -13.67 -2.27 -4.42
CA ASP A 94 -13.37 -0.96 -4.96
C ASP A 94 -12.13 -0.97 -5.86
N ASP A 95 -12.09 -0.05 -6.82
CA ASP A 95 -11.00 0.14 -7.77
C ASP A 95 -10.16 1.40 -7.48
N THR A 96 -10.24 1.92 -6.26
CA THR A 96 -9.58 3.19 -5.85
C THR A 96 -8.10 3.17 -6.19
N TYR A 97 -7.40 2.07 -5.91
CA TYR A 97 -5.99 1.93 -6.22
C TYR A 97 -5.69 2.10 -7.73
N LEU A 98 -6.43 1.40 -8.59
CA LEU A 98 -6.22 1.47 -10.04
C LEU A 98 -6.56 2.85 -10.61
N ARG A 99 -7.59 3.52 -10.06
CA ARG A 99 -7.91 4.91 -10.40
C ARG A 99 -6.79 5.87 -9.98
N ASN A 100 -6.22 5.68 -8.80
CA ASN A 100 -5.11 6.49 -8.29
C ASN A 100 -3.83 6.25 -9.10
N LEU A 101 -3.56 5.00 -9.52
CA LEU A 101 -2.45 4.68 -10.40
C LEU A 101 -2.61 5.39 -11.76
N LYS A 102 -3.80 5.36 -12.33
CA LYS A 102 -4.12 6.11 -13.56
C LYS A 102 -4.00 7.62 -13.36
N ALA A 103 -4.44 8.16 -12.23
CA ALA A 103 -4.29 9.58 -11.89
C ALA A 103 -2.81 9.99 -11.71
N ALA A 104 -1.95 9.05 -11.30
CA ALA A 104 -0.50 9.21 -11.30
C ALA A 104 0.12 9.11 -12.70
N GLY A 105 -0.69 9.00 -13.76
CA GLY A 105 -0.26 9.04 -15.15
C GLY A 105 0.35 7.74 -15.67
N VAL A 106 -0.06 6.57 -15.12
CA VAL A 106 0.44 5.28 -15.61
C VAL A 106 -0.70 4.27 -15.76
N ASP A 107 -0.70 3.54 -16.86
CA ASP A 107 -1.56 2.38 -17.06
C ASP A 107 -0.86 1.11 -16.51
N PRO A 108 -1.59 0.14 -15.98
CA PRO A 108 -1.01 -1.14 -15.53
C PRO A 108 -0.14 -1.86 -16.57
N THR A 109 -0.40 -1.65 -17.84
CA THR A 109 0.39 -2.25 -18.95
C THR A 109 1.74 -1.56 -19.18
N GLU A 110 1.96 -0.39 -18.60
CA GLU A 110 3.18 0.41 -18.70
C GLU A 110 4.18 0.16 -17.57
N ILE A 111 3.85 -0.74 -16.63
CA ILE A 111 4.74 -1.13 -15.55
C ILE A 111 5.73 -2.18 -16.06
N ASP A 112 7.03 -1.87 -15.96
CA ASP A 112 8.11 -2.79 -16.34
C ASP A 112 8.46 -3.79 -15.23
N TYR A 113 8.40 -3.32 -13.98
CA TYR A 113 8.74 -4.13 -12.81
C TYR A 113 7.77 -3.88 -11.67
N VAL A 114 7.38 -4.97 -10.99
CA VAL A 114 6.74 -4.95 -9.68
C VAL A 114 7.75 -5.52 -8.68
N PHE A 115 8.18 -4.71 -7.73
CA PHE A 115 9.08 -5.12 -6.67
C PHE A 115 8.30 -5.24 -5.35
N CYS A 116 8.09 -6.47 -4.87
CA CYS A 116 7.49 -6.71 -3.56
C CYS A 116 8.58 -6.69 -2.49
N THR A 117 8.49 -5.76 -1.54
CA THR A 117 9.42 -5.68 -0.41
C THR A 117 9.36 -6.94 0.42
N HIS A 118 8.15 -7.48 0.59
CA HIS A 118 7.85 -8.78 1.18
C HIS A 118 6.45 -9.24 0.74
N LEU A 119 6.02 -10.44 1.14
CA LEU A 119 4.79 -11.06 0.64
C LEU A 119 3.64 -11.06 1.64
N HIS A 120 3.56 -10.08 2.54
CA HIS A 120 2.32 -9.86 3.29
C HIS A 120 1.22 -9.36 2.37
N VAL A 121 -0.02 -9.56 2.78
CA VAL A 121 -1.21 -9.37 1.95
C VAL A 121 -1.43 -7.93 1.48
N ASP A 122 -0.94 -6.97 2.24
CA ASP A 122 -1.00 -5.54 1.96
C ASP A 122 0.16 -5.03 1.09
N HIS A 123 1.05 -5.93 0.65
CA HIS A 123 2.18 -5.62 -0.24
C HIS A 123 2.11 -6.32 -1.60
N CYS A 124 1.29 -7.36 -1.74
CA CYS A 124 1.21 -8.15 -2.98
C CYS A 124 -0.21 -8.35 -3.51
N GLY A 125 -1.20 -7.66 -2.94
CA GLY A 125 -2.61 -7.88 -3.25
C GLY A 125 -2.98 -7.60 -4.71
N TRP A 126 -2.60 -6.47 -5.26
CA TRP A 126 -2.82 -6.15 -6.67
C TRP A 126 -1.82 -6.80 -7.63
N ASN A 127 -0.94 -7.70 -7.20
CA ASN A 127 -0.18 -8.53 -8.15
C ASN A 127 -1.13 -9.27 -9.10
N THR A 128 -2.32 -9.62 -8.62
CA THR A 128 -3.37 -10.23 -9.43
C THR A 128 -4.72 -9.55 -9.22
N LYS A 129 -5.51 -9.46 -10.28
CA LYS A 129 -6.92 -9.04 -10.28
C LYS A 129 -7.83 -10.18 -10.72
N LEU A 130 -9.10 -10.13 -10.29
CA LEU A 130 -10.13 -11.06 -10.76
C LEU A 130 -10.79 -10.48 -12.01
N GLU A 131 -10.71 -11.20 -13.12
CA GLU A 131 -11.30 -10.83 -14.40
C GLU A 131 -12.03 -12.05 -14.98
N ASP A 132 -13.30 -11.92 -15.25
CA ASP A 132 -14.18 -13.01 -15.77
C ASP A 132 -14.06 -14.32 -14.96
N GLY A 133 -14.00 -14.21 -13.64
CA GLY A 133 -13.89 -15.35 -12.72
C GLY A 133 -12.50 -16.00 -12.65
N ARG A 134 -11.49 -15.43 -13.28
CA ARG A 134 -10.10 -15.91 -13.28
C ARG A 134 -9.14 -14.88 -12.68
N TRP A 135 -8.16 -15.37 -11.94
CA TRP A 135 -7.06 -14.54 -11.50
C TRP A 135 -6.06 -14.35 -12.63
N VAL A 136 -5.83 -13.08 -12.98
CA VAL A 136 -4.87 -12.67 -14.00
C VAL A 136 -3.87 -11.67 -13.42
N PRO A 137 -2.65 -11.54 -13.97
CA PRO A 137 -1.73 -10.47 -13.57
C PRO A 137 -2.37 -9.10 -13.77
N THR A 138 -2.29 -8.25 -12.76
CA THR A 138 -2.74 -6.84 -12.90
C THR A 138 -1.81 -6.05 -13.79
N PHE A 139 -0.52 -6.36 -13.73
CA PHE A 139 0.56 -5.72 -14.51
C PHE A 139 1.13 -6.74 -15.49
N PRO A 140 0.48 -6.95 -16.67
CA PRO A 140 0.76 -8.10 -17.54
C PRO A 140 2.13 -8.06 -18.19
N ASN A 141 2.72 -6.88 -18.34
CA ASN A 141 4.03 -6.70 -18.97
C ASN A 141 5.18 -6.64 -17.93
N ALA A 142 4.84 -6.57 -16.63
CA ALA A 142 5.83 -6.42 -15.58
C ALA A 142 6.57 -7.73 -15.26
N LYS A 143 7.84 -7.61 -14.92
CA LYS A 143 8.59 -8.66 -14.20
C LYS A 143 8.39 -8.47 -12.70
N TYR A 144 7.95 -9.53 -12.02
CA TYR A 144 7.74 -9.52 -10.57
C TYR A 144 9.02 -9.96 -9.86
N ILE A 145 9.46 -9.12 -8.91
CA ILE A 145 10.71 -9.31 -8.16
C ILE A 145 10.36 -9.35 -6.67
N PHE A 146 10.87 -10.34 -5.96
CA PHE A 146 10.77 -10.48 -4.50
C PHE A 146 11.95 -11.28 -3.97
N SER A 147 12.23 -11.12 -2.66
CA SER A 147 13.31 -11.86 -2.00
C SER A 147 13.00 -13.37 -1.95
N GLN A 148 14.04 -14.18 -1.99
CA GLN A 148 13.99 -15.61 -1.70
C GLN A 148 13.96 -15.84 -0.20
#